data_70392060aa29486c4182f15c2c8b7cc8
#
_entry.id   70392060aa29486c4182f15c2c8b7cc8
#
_cell.length_a   1.000
_cell.length_b   1.000
_cell.length_c   1.000
_cell.angle_alpha   90.00
_cell.angle_beta   90.00
_cell.angle_gamma   90.00
#
_symmetry.space_group_name_H-M   'P 1'
#
loop_
_entity.id
_entity.type
_entity.pdbx_description
1 polymer ?
#
loop_
_entity_poly.entity_id
_entity_poly.type
_entity_poly.pdbx_seq_one_letter_code
_entity_poly.pdbx_strand_id
1 'polypeptide(L)'
;MDENLSIDESMIPYYGRHYAKQYIRGKPIRFGFKNWALNSSDGYMLQFDVYMGKNAESVPQGYGVGGDKVVDLLTKANVPHHKGFKLFIDNYFTSVKLLRNLASMGICTSGTIRDGRIEKCPLRPIAAMKKEQRGSSDFRFTDDGKILVVRWKDNNVVSIGSNFDTNDIGTCKRYARGQGAIQIPQPKLLQRYNQGMGGVDKMDQMVAVYRSRIRQPTRGLNPEEG
;
A
#
# COMPACT_ATOMS: atom_id res chain seq x y z
N MET A 1 -7.87 -18.88 3.46
CA MET A 1 -7.52 -17.45 3.26
C MET A 1 -6.05 -17.43 2.90
N ASP A 2 -5.64 -16.74 1.83
CA ASP A 2 -4.22 -16.58 1.49
C ASP A 2 -3.51 -15.90 2.68
N GLU A 3 -2.31 -16.36 3.01
CA GLU A 3 -1.52 -15.76 4.10
C GLU A 3 -0.97 -14.36 3.78
N ASN A 4 -0.89 -14.02 2.48
CA ASN A 4 -0.39 -12.73 2.01
C ASN A 4 -1.55 -11.78 1.72
N LEU A 5 -1.57 -10.68 2.45
CA LEU A 5 -2.59 -9.64 2.38
C LEU A 5 -1.96 -8.31 1.94
N SER A 6 -2.74 -7.48 1.26
CA SER A 6 -2.34 -6.11 0.94
C SER A 6 -3.46 -5.12 1.22
N ILE A 7 -3.09 -3.92 1.68
CA ILE A 7 -4.02 -2.79 1.80
C ILE A 7 -3.53 -1.66 0.92
N ASP A 8 -4.42 -1.17 0.07
CA ASP A 8 -4.18 -0.01 -0.79
C ASP A 8 -5.48 0.74 -1.12
N GLU A 9 -5.34 1.82 -1.90
CA GLU A 9 -6.45 2.63 -2.38
C GLU A 9 -6.99 2.11 -3.71
N SER A 10 -8.28 1.84 -3.78
CA SER A 10 -9.04 1.57 -5.00
C SER A 10 -10.00 2.71 -5.31
N MET A 11 -10.34 2.89 -6.59
CA MET A 11 -11.26 3.92 -7.06
C MET A 11 -12.47 3.31 -7.76
N ILE A 12 -13.68 3.59 -7.26
CA ILE A 12 -14.95 3.27 -7.92
C ILE A 12 -15.35 4.49 -8.76
N PRO A 13 -15.37 4.42 -10.12
CA PRO A 13 -15.70 5.56 -10.94
C PRO A 13 -17.13 6.02 -10.72
N TYR A 14 -17.28 7.32 -10.50
CA TYR A 14 -18.57 7.98 -10.35
C TYR A 14 -18.51 9.39 -10.91
N TYR A 15 -19.42 9.70 -11.83
CA TYR A 15 -19.43 10.99 -12.55
C TYR A 15 -20.52 11.94 -12.06
N GLY A 16 -21.48 11.46 -11.26
CA GLY A 16 -22.54 12.25 -10.66
C GLY A 16 -22.05 13.27 -9.61
N ARG A 17 -22.99 13.94 -8.96
CA ARG A 17 -22.74 14.86 -7.83
C ARG A 17 -22.94 14.11 -6.52
N HIS A 18 -21.90 14.08 -5.69
CA HIS A 18 -21.96 13.50 -4.35
C HIS A 18 -20.85 14.11 -3.49
N TYR A 19 -21.12 14.36 -2.20
CA TYR A 19 -20.16 15.02 -1.29
C TYR A 19 -18.89 14.19 -1.05
N ALA A 20 -18.98 12.86 -1.04
CA ALA A 20 -17.86 11.97 -0.84
C ALA A 20 -17.05 11.68 -2.13
N LYS A 21 -17.47 12.25 -3.28
CA LYS A 21 -16.72 12.11 -4.54
C LYS A 21 -15.35 12.73 -4.43
N GLN A 22 -14.34 11.98 -4.82
CA GLN A 22 -12.94 12.38 -4.80
C GLN A 22 -12.40 12.58 -6.21
N TYR A 23 -11.41 13.47 -6.33
CA TYR A 23 -10.55 13.60 -7.49
C TYR A 23 -9.12 13.22 -7.10
N ILE A 24 -8.53 12.21 -7.74
CA ILE A 24 -7.15 11.80 -7.48
C ILE A 24 -6.35 11.91 -8.78
N ARG A 25 -5.45 12.90 -8.81
CA ARG A 25 -4.54 13.10 -9.94
C ARG A 25 -3.60 11.90 -10.08
N GLY A 26 -3.43 11.41 -11.31
CA GLY A 26 -2.47 10.33 -11.62
C GLY A 26 -3.02 8.92 -11.54
N LYS A 27 -4.20 8.70 -10.95
CA LYS A 27 -4.87 7.38 -11.03
C LYS A 27 -5.58 7.22 -12.39
N PRO A 28 -5.69 5.99 -12.94
CA PRO A 28 -6.45 5.72 -14.17
C PRO A 28 -7.91 6.20 -14.05
N ILE A 29 -8.54 5.93 -12.91
CA ILE A 29 -9.86 6.43 -12.55
C ILE A 29 -9.65 7.66 -11.68
N ARG A 30 -9.85 8.86 -12.26
CA ARG A 30 -9.57 10.14 -11.59
C ARG A 30 -10.73 10.65 -10.73
N PHE A 31 -11.98 10.31 -11.08
CA PHE A 31 -13.19 10.76 -10.40
C PHE A 31 -14.00 9.58 -9.90
N GLY A 32 -14.40 9.62 -8.64
CA GLY A 32 -15.22 8.58 -8.06
C GLY A 32 -15.15 8.52 -6.55
N PHE A 33 -15.56 7.39 -6.02
CA PHE A 33 -15.41 7.10 -4.60
C PHE A 33 -14.07 6.42 -4.36
N LYS A 34 -13.33 6.93 -3.39
CA LYS A 34 -12.11 6.32 -2.91
C LYS A 34 -12.46 5.25 -1.89
N ASN A 35 -11.92 4.05 -2.08
CA ASN A 35 -11.98 2.96 -1.11
C ASN A 35 -10.59 2.67 -0.57
N TRP A 36 -10.54 2.26 0.69
CA TRP A 36 -9.43 1.48 1.21
C TRP A 36 -9.84 0.01 1.19
N ALA A 37 -9.06 -0.83 0.53
CA ALA A 37 -9.37 -2.22 0.33
C ALA A 37 -8.30 -3.12 0.94
N LEU A 38 -8.73 -4.18 1.62
CA LEU A 38 -7.91 -5.27 2.11
C LEU A 38 -8.14 -6.49 1.22
N ASN A 39 -7.10 -6.91 0.53
CA ASN A 39 -7.15 -7.99 -0.45
C ASN A 39 -6.10 -9.06 -0.16
N SER A 40 -6.37 -10.28 -0.59
CA SER A 40 -5.32 -11.31 -0.74
C SER A 40 -4.39 -10.97 -1.91
N SER A 41 -3.23 -11.64 -1.98
CA SER A 41 -2.22 -11.39 -3.02
C SER A 41 -2.69 -11.75 -4.44
N ASP A 42 -3.72 -12.57 -4.58
CA ASP A 42 -4.36 -12.95 -5.85
C ASP A 42 -5.47 -12.00 -6.30
N GLY A 43 -5.86 -11.03 -5.46
CA GLY A 43 -6.85 -10.00 -5.78
C GLY A 43 -8.25 -10.26 -5.21
N TYR A 44 -8.43 -11.28 -4.35
CA TYR A 44 -9.70 -11.48 -3.67
C TYR A 44 -9.89 -10.43 -2.56
N MET A 45 -10.99 -9.65 -2.65
CA MET A 45 -11.31 -8.61 -1.68
C MET A 45 -11.92 -9.23 -0.41
N LEU A 46 -11.25 -9.02 0.71
CA LEU A 46 -11.70 -9.48 2.04
C LEU A 46 -12.56 -8.44 2.73
N GLN A 47 -12.18 -7.18 2.64
CA GLN A 47 -12.87 -6.05 3.25
C GLN A 47 -12.55 -4.76 2.50
N PHE A 48 -13.48 -3.81 2.55
CA PHE A 48 -13.24 -2.45 2.06
C PHE A 48 -13.97 -1.43 2.92
N ASP A 49 -13.54 -0.18 2.82
CA ASP A 49 -14.18 0.95 3.47
C ASP A 49 -14.15 2.19 2.57
N VAL A 50 -15.33 2.77 2.33
CA VAL A 50 -15.47 3.96 1.48
C VAL A 50 -15.03 5.19 2.25
N TYR A 51 -14.16 6.01 1.67
CA TYR A 51 -13.76 7.28 2.24
C TYR A 51 -14.89 8.30 2.17
N MET A 52 -15.46 8.62 3.31
CA MET A 52 -16.58 9.58 3.43
C MET A 52 -16.15 11.01 3.81
N GLY A 53 -14.84 11.29 3.77
CA GLY A 53 -14.29 12.59 4.18
C GLY A 53 -13.61 12.56 5.55
N LYS A 54 -13.05 13.71 5.96
CA LYS A 54 -12.28 13.82 7.22
C LYS A 54 -13.13 13.66 8.49
N ASN A 55 -14.43 13.90 8.39
CA ASN A 55 -15.35 13.89 9.53
C ASN A 55 -16.11 12.57 9.72
N ALA A 56 -15.77 11.54 8.94
CA ALA A 56 -16.31 10.21 9.18
C ALA A 56 -15.80 9.67 10.52
N GLU A 57 -16.71 9.34 11.40
CA GLU A 57 -16.51 8.96 12.80
C GLU A 57 -15.57 7.73 12.93
N SER A 58 -14.28 7.95 13.01
CA SER A 58 -13.32 6.94 13.47
C SER A 58 -12.63 7.47 14.71
N VAL A 59 -12.72 6.73 15.80
CA VAL A 59 -11.95 7.04 17.02
C VAL A 59 -10.46 6.90 16.68
N PRO A 60 -9.65 7.98 16.80
CA PRO A 60 -8.24 7.90 16.49
C PRO A 60 -7.52 6.91 17.42
N GLN A 61 -6.88 5.90 16.84
CA GLN A 61 -6.08 4.92 17.58
C GLN A 61 -4.62 5.38 17.76
N GLY A 62 -4.28 6.51 17.14
CA GLY A 62 -2.98 7.17 17.30
C GLY A 62 -1.88 6.69 16.35
N TYR A 63 -2.23 5.95 15.29
CA TYR A 63 -1.30 5.56 14.23
C TYR A 63 -1.37 6.52 13.01
N GLY A 64 -2.22 7.56 13.10
CA GLY A 64 -2.60 8.45 12.00
C GLY A 64 -3.67 7.84 11.11
N VAL A 65 -4.32 8.68 10.29
CA VAL A 65 -5.51 8.28 9.49
C VAL A 65 -5.30 6.98 8.71
N GLY A 66 -4.14 6.83 8.05
CA GLY A 66 -3.83 5.61 7.30
C GLY A 66 -3.61 4.40 8.20
N GLY A 67 -2.82 4.56 9.28
CA GLY A 67 -2.53 3.48 10.20
C GLY A 67 -3.76 3.01 10.97
N ASP A 68 -4.60 3.94 11.43
CA ASP A 68 -5.87 3.63 12.11
C ASP A 68 -6.81 2.86 11.16
N LYS A 69 -6.81 3.20 9.86
CA LYS A 69 -7.60 2.49 8.85
C LYS A 69 -7.10 1.06 8.60
N VAL A 70 -5.79 0.81 8.69
CA VAL A 70 -5.24 -0.56 8.60
C VAL A 70 -5.80 -1.43 9.72
N VAL A 71 -5.76 -0.94 10.96
CA VAL A 71 -6.27 -1.69 12.12
C VAL A 71 -7.78 -1.92 12.00
N ASP A 72 -8.54 -0.91 11.58
CA ASP A 72 -9.98 -0.99 11.36
C ASP A 72 -10.35 -2.06 10.30
N LEU A 73 -9.69 -2.08 9.15
CA LEU A 73 -9.92 -3.06 8.09
C LEU A 73 -9.60 -4.50 8.54
N LEU A 74 -8.48 -4.70 9.23
CA LEU A 74 -8.10 -6.00 9.77
C LEU A 74 -9.12 -6.52 10.78
N THR A 75 -9.61 -5.63 11.66
CA THR A 75 -10.64 -5.95 12.67
C THR A 75 -11.96 -6.31 12.00
N LYS A 76 -12.44 -5.49 11.04
CA LYS A 76 -13.69 -5.74 10.31
C LYS A 76 -13.64 -7.02 9.46
N ALA A 77 -12.48 -7.35 8.92
CA ALA A 77 -12.26 -8.60 8.19
C ALA A 77 -12.10 -9.82 9.11
N ASN A 78 -12.09 -9.63 10.42
CA ASN A 78 -11.80 -10.68 11.41
C ASN A 78 -10.52 -11.45 11.11
N VAL A 79 -9.44 -10.75 10.70
CA VAL A 79 -8.15 -11.38 10.43
C VAL A 79 -7.60 -11.98 11.74
N PRO A 80 -7.37 -13.30 11.81
CA PRO A 80 -6.94 -13.95 13.05
C PRO A 80 -5.53 -13.50 13.46
N HIS A 81 -5.36 -13.19 14.75
CA HIS A 81 -4.07 -12.85 15.33
C HIS A 81 -3.19 -14.09 15.48
N HIS A 82 -1.86 -13.90 15.41
CA HIS A 82 -0.85 -14.97 15.64
C HIS A 82 -1.02 -16.22 14.75
N LYS A 83 -1.51 -16.03 13.50
CA LYS A 83 -1.69 -17.11 12.52
C LYS A 83 -0.75 -16.99 11.31
N GLY A 84 0.27 -16.15 11.39
CA GLY A 84 1.29 -16.04 10.35
C GLY A 84 0.89 -15.21 9.12
N PHE A 85 -0.22 -14.47 9.19
CA PHE A 85 -0.61 -13.55 8.11
C PHE A 85 0.49 -12.53 7.85
N LYS A 86 0.77 -12.27 6.57
CA LYS A 86 1.70 -11.26 6.10
C LYS A 86 0.94 -10.13 5.43
N LEU A 87 1.17 -8.91 5.89
CA LEU A 87 0.50 -7.72 5.41
C LEU A 87 1.49 -6.80 4.70
N PHE A 88 1.14 -6.36 3.49
CA PHE A 88 1.90 -5.41 2.70
C PHE A 88 1.11 -4.12 2.52
N ILE A 89 1.74 -2.98 2.85
CA ILE A 89 1.09 -1.66 2.87
C ILE A 89 2.02 -0.59 2.29
N ASP A 90 1.44 0.46 1.72
CA ASP A 90 2.21 1.57 1.17
C ASP A 90 2.63 2.60 2.23
N ASN A 91 3.35 3.63 1.81
CA ASN A 91 3.86 4.69 2.68
C ASN A 91 2.78 5.62 3.25
N TYR A 92 1.55 5.57 2.73
CA TYR A 92 0.43 6.30 3.30
C TYR A 92 0.00 5.73 4.66
N PHE A 93 0.09 4.42 4.81
CA PHE A 93 -0.34 3.69 6.00
C PHE A 93 0.80 3.49 6.99
N THR A 94 2.01 3.19 6.51
CA THR A 94 3.13 2.68 7.31
C THR A 94 3.70 3.70 8.28
N SER A 95 3.93 3.28 9.52
CA SER A 95 4.75 3.95 10.53
C SER A 95 5.40 2.90 11.44
N VAL A 96 6.53 3.23 12.09
CA VAL A 96 7.17 2.32 13.07
C VAL A 96 6.21 1.98 14.21
N LYS A 97 5.41 2.96 14.68
CA LYS A 97 4.39 2.76 15.70
C LYS A 97 3.33 1.72 15.27
N LEU A 98 2.85 1.80 14.02
CA LEU A 98 1.91 0.80 13.48
C LEU A 98 2.55 -0.57 13.37
N LEU A 99 3.79 -0.66 12.86
CA LEU A 99 4.51 -1.94 12.73
C LEU A 99 4.68 -2.65 14.08
N ARG A 100 4.94 -1.90 15.17
CA ARG A 100 4.98 -2.46 16.53
C ARG A 100 3.63 -3.00 16.97
N ASN A 101 2.54 -2.27 16.72
CA ASN A 101 1.21 -2.73 17.06
C ASN A 101 0.85 -4.02 16.30
N LEU A 102 1.10 -4.05 14.99
CA LEU A 102 0.84 -5.25 14.18
C LEU A 102 1.70 -6.44 14.59
N ALA A 103 2.95 -6.19 15.02
CA ALA A 103 3.79 -7.23 15.63
C ALA A 103 3.17 -7.82 16.90
N SER A 104 2.60 -6.98 17.78
CA SER A 104 1.90 -7.46 18.99
C SER A 104 0.64 -8.26 18.69
N MET A 105 0.00 -8.01 17.55
CA MET A 105 -1.13 -8.78 17.02
C MET A 105 -0.67 -10.07 16.30
N GLY A 106 0.64 -10.32 16.17
CA GLY A 106 1.19 -11.45 15.44
C GLY A 106 0.96 -11.39 13.94
N ILE A 107 0.81 -10.17 13.39
CA ILE A 107 0.69 -9.92 11.94
C ILE A 107 2.04 -9.45 11.42
N CYS A 108 2.64 -10.25 10.54
CA CYS A 108 3.89 -9.95 9.86
C CYS A 108 3.66 -8.83 8.83
N THR A 109 4.30 -7.67 9.00
CA THR A 109 3.99 -6.52 8.14
C THR A 109 5.24 -5.91 7.55
N SER A 110 5.20 -5.65 6.23
CA SER A 110 6.20 -4.84 5.52
C SER A 110 5.52 -3.72 4.75
N GLY A 111 6.12 -2.54 4.77
CA GLY A 111 5.57 -1.39 4.04
C GLY A 111 6.61 -0.33 3.71
N THR A 112 6.47 0.30 2.54
CA THR A 112 7.24 1.51 2.27
C THR A 112 6.92 2.57 3.32
N ILE A 113 7.90 3.39 3.73
CA ILE A 113 7.74 4.30 4.87
C ILE A 113 8.32 5.68 4.57
N ARG A 114 7.62 6.73 5.01
CA ARG A 114 8.09 8.11 4.89
C ARG A 114 9.05 8.48 6.01
N ASP A 115 10.04 9.32 5.72
CA ASP A 115 11.04 9.77 6.70
C ASP A 115 10.43 10.33 8.00
N GLY A 116 9.35 11.07 7.92
CA GLY A 116 8.66 11.60 9.10
C GLY A 116 7.99 10.56 10.01
N ARG A 117 7.98 9.27 9.60
CA ARG A 117 7.29 8.19 10.32
C ARG A 117 8.22 7.08 10.83
N ILE A 118 9.55 7.29 10.74
CA ILE A 118 10.59 6.35 11.19
C ILE A 118 11.13 6.65 12.59
N GLU A 119 10.44 7.48 13.38
CA GLU A 119 10.80 7.81 14.80
C GLU A 119 12.25 8.27 14.96
N LYS A 120 12.73 9.17 14.08
CA LYS A 120 14.12 9.69 14.07
C LYS A 120 15.20 8.59 13.91
N CYS A 121 14.86 7.46 13.31
CA CYS A 121 15.81 6.39 13.01
C CYS A 121 17.06 6.94 12.31
N PRO A 122 18.29 6.65 12.79
CA PRO A 122 19.54 7.28 12.30
C PRO A 122 20.02 6.63 10.99
N LEU A 123 19.17 6.54 9.99
CA LEU A 123 19.54 6.17 8.63
C LEU A 123 20.27 7.32 7.92
N ARG A 124 21.16 6.98 7.01
CA ARG A 124 21.80 7.99 6.15
C ARG A 124 20.76 8.87 5.48
N PRO A 125 20.93 10.20 5.44
CA PRO A 125 19.97 11.11 4.84
C PRO A 125 19.69 10.77 3.38
N ILE A 126 18.45 10.96 2.93
CA ILE A 126 18.03 10.70 1.53
C ILE A 126 18.92 11.47 0.55
N ALA A 127 19.31 12.71 0.88
CA ALA A 127 20.18 13.54 0.05
C ALA A 127 21.58 12.93 -0.15
N ALA A 128 22.13 12.27 0.88
CA ALA A 128 23.40 11.55 0.80
C ALA A 128 23.23 10.27 -0.04
N MET A 129 22.21 9.47 0.25
CA MET A 129 21.92 8.24 -0.49
C MET A 129 21.67 8.45 -1.98
N LYS A 130 21.09 9.60 -2.39
CA LYS A 130 20.88 9.94 -3.80
C LYS A 130 22.17 10.03 -4.60
N LYS A 131 23.30 10.37 -3.95
CA LYS A 131 24.62 10.50 -4.57
C LYS A 131 25.38 9.17 -4.66
N GLU A 132 24.90 8.14 -3.99
CA GLU A 132 25.52 6.82 -3.97
C GLU A 132 25.22 6.01 -5.23
N GLN A 133 25.99 4.94 -5.39
CA GLN A 133 25.77 3.99 -6.49
C GLN A 133 24.41 3.32 -6.36
N ARG A 134 23.82 2.94 -7.48
CA ARG A 134 22.61 2.16 -7.56
C ARG A 134 22.83 0.80 -6.92
N GLY A 135 21.93 0.38 -6.03
CA GLY A 135 22.06 -0.83 -5.24
C GLY A 135 22.57 -0.59 -3.81
N SER A 136 23.09 0.60 -3.48
CA SER A 136 23.50 0.94 -2.12
C SER A 136 22.32 0.90 -1.15
N SER A 137 22.55 0.40 0.07
CA SER A 137 21.55 0.34 1.11
C SER A 137 22.11 0.77 2.48
N ASP A 138 21.23 1.19 3.36
CA ASP A 138 21.48 1.43 4.78
C ASP A 138 20.31 0.88 5.58
N PHE A 139 20.57 0.39 6.79
CA PHE A 139 19.53 -0.21 7.61
C PHE A 139 19.75 0.04 9.09
N ARG A 140 18.66 0.00 9.86
CA ARG A 140 18.67 0.01 11.31
C ARG A 140 17.58 -0.89 11.85
N PHE A 141 17.84 -1.50 12.98
CA PHE A 141 16.82 -2.10 13.82
C PHE A 141 16.43 -1.14 14.94
N THR A 142 15.21 -1.26 15.43
CA THR A 142 14.83 -0.65 16.72
C THR A 142 15.61 -1.30 17.84
N ASP A 143 15.73 -0.61 19.00
CA ASP A 143 16.53 -1.08 20.15
C ASP A 143 16.07 -2.45 20.66
N ASP A 144 14.79 -2.77 20.52
CA ASP A 144 14.22 -4.08 20.85
C ASP A 144 14.42 -5.14 19.75
N GLY A 145 15.09 -4.78 18.65
CA GLY A 145 15.36 -5.67 17.51
C GLY A 145 14.13 -6.09 16.69
N LYS A 146 12.93 -5.58 17.00
CA LYS A 146 11.67 -6.07 16.42
C LYS A 146 11.30 -5.42 15.09
N ILE A 147 11.75 -4.20 14.84
CA ILE A 147 11.44 -3.48 13.61
C ILE A 147 12.72 -3.18 12.87
N LEU A 148 12.77 -3.62 11.62
CA LEU A 148 13.82 -3.29 10.66
C LEU A 148 13.33 -2.13 9.78
N VAL A 149 14.18 -1.10 9.61
CA VAL A 149 13.98 -0.07 8.58
C VAL A 149 15.18 -0.08 7.66
N VAL A 150 14.91 -0.20 6.36
CA VAL A 150 15.92 -0.22 5.30
C VAL A 150 15.70 0.95 4.37
N ARG A 151 16.79 1.59 3.95
CA ARG A 151 16.82 2.59 2.87
C ARG A 151 17.66 2.06 1.75
N TRP A 152 17.13 2.04 0.54
CA TRP A 152 17.78 1.47 -0.65
C TRP A 152 17.75 2.46 -1.81
N LYS A 153 18.86 2.54 -2.53
CA LYS A 153 19.05 3.39 -3.72
C LYS A 153 18.87 2.57 -4.99
N ASP A 154 17.81 2.87 -5.73
CA ASP A 154 17.63 2.48 -7.14
C ASP A 154 17.70 3.75 -8.01
N ASN A 155 16.77 3.99 -8.93
CA ASN A 155 16.62 5.30 -9.59
C ASN A 155 16.29 6.38 -8.56
N ASN A 156 15.40 6.07 -7.64
CA ASN A 156 15.08 6.88 -6.45
C ASN A 156 15.52 6.17 -5.18
N VAL A 157 15.53 6.90 -4.07
CA VAL A 157 15.73 6.32 -2.74
C VAL A 157 14.38 5.89 -2.18
N VAL A 158 14.27 4.62 -1.79
CA VAL A 158 13.08 4.04 -1.16
C VAL A 158 13.42 3.64 0.26
N SER A 159 12.55 3.98 1.21
CA SER A 159 12.62 3.47 2.59
C SER A 159 11.48 2.49 2.82
N ILE A 160 11.77 1.38 3.50
CA ILE A 160 10.82 0.32 3.81
C ILE A 160 11.03 -0.14 5.26
N GLY A 161 9.94 -0.38 5.98
CA GLY A 161 9.94 -0.93 7.32
C GLY A 161 9.30 -2.30 7.37
N SER A 162 9.78 -3.16 8.27
CA SER A 162 9.21 -4.49 8.51
C SER A 162 9.36 -4.92 9.96
N ASN A 163 8.39 -5.70 10.44
CA ASN A 163 8.42 -6.31 11.77
C ASN A 163 8.74 -7.82 11.75
N PHE A 164 9.09 -8.38 10.59
CA PHE A 164 9.38 -9.83 10.46
C PHE A 164 10.52 -10.14 9.48
N ASP A 165 10.89 -9.20 8.63
CA ASP A 165 11.95 -9.41 7.63
C ASP A 165 13.35 -9.22 8.23
N THR A 166 14.34 -9.79 7.53
CA THR A 166 15.76 -9.68 7.82
C THR A 166 16.45 -8.76 6.83
N ASN A 167 17.67 -8.32 7.17
CA ASN A 167 18.50 -7.48 6.29
C ASN A 167 19.29 -8.30 5.25
N ASP A 168 18.72 -9.35 4.70
CA ASP A 168 19.34 -10.13 3.65
C ASP A 168 19.41 -9.37 2.34
N ILE A 169 20.54 -9.48 1.65
CA ILE A 169 20.74 -8.89 0.34
C ILE A 169 20.61 -9.95 -0.74
N GLY A 170 19.79 -9.68 -1.73
CA GLY A 170 19.69 -10.40 -2.98
C GLY A 170 20.12 -9.50 -4.14
N THR A 171 19.69 -9.85 -5.35
CA THR A 171 19.96 -9.04 -6.56
C THR A 171 18.67 -8.85 -7.33
N CYS A 172 18.61 -7.77 -8.12
CA CYS A 172 17.53 -7.57 -9.09
C CYS A 172 18.11 -7.08 -10.43
N LYS A 173 17.41 -7.46 -11.50
CA LYS A 173 17.75 -7.03 -12.87
C LYS A 173 17.24 -5.62 -13.10
N ARG A 174 18.10 -4.75 -13.63
CA ARG A 174 17.77 -3.38 -14.04
C ARG A 174 18.38 -3.07 -15.38
N TYR A 175 17.81 -2.11 -16.09
CA TYR A 175 18.39 -1.60 -17.32
C TYR A 175 19.18 -0.33 -17.04
N ALA A 176 20.43 -0.28 -17.57
CA ALA A 176 21.26 0.91 -17.55
C ALA A 176 21.51 1.37 -19.00
N ARG A 177 21.41 2.69 -19.24
CA ARG A 177 21.62 3.27 -20.55
C ARG A 177 23.05 2.95 -21.04
N GLY A 178 23.17 2.36 -22.22
CA GLY A 178 24.45 1.99 -22.81
C GLY A 178 25.08 0.67 -22.31
N GLN A 179 24.52 0.05 -21.26
CA GLN A 179 25.06 -1.21 -20.68
C GLN A 179 24.06 -2.37 -20.79
N GLY A 180 22.82 -2.10 -21.18
CA GLY A 180 21.78 -3.13 -21.22
C GLY A 180 21.31 -3.56 -19.83
N ALA A 181 21.08 -4.86 -19.66
CA ALA A 181 20.60 -5.44 -18.41
C ALA A 181 21.76 -5.68 -17.43
N ILE A 182 21.70 -5.06 -16.26
CA ILE A 182 22.66 -5.22 -15.17
C ILE A 182 22.00 -5.83 -13.93
N GLN A 183 22.79 -6.52 -13.11
CA GLN A 183 22.37 -6.98 -11.79
C GLN A 183 22.84 -5.98 -10.73
N ILE A 184 21.92 -5.55 -9.87
CA ILE A 184 22.26 -4.68 -8.75
C ILE A 184 21.85 -5.33 -7.42
N PRO A 185 22.58 -5.06 -6.32
CA PRO A 185 22.16 -5.49 -4.99
C PRO A 185 20.80 -4.93 -4.62
N GLN A 186 19.94 -5.76 -4.03
CA GLN A 186 18.63 -5.35 -3.54
C GLN A 186 18.31 -6.10 -2.24
N PRO A 187 17.86 -5.41 -1.17
CA PRO A 187 17.36 -6.07 0.02
C PRO A 187 16.20 -7.02 -0.31
N LYS A 188 16.26 -8.26 0.18
CA LYS A 188 15.20 -9.28 -0.05
C LYS A 188 13.84 -8.83 0.46
N LEU A 189 13.82 -8.02 1.51
CA LEU A 189 12.63 -7.34 2.02
C LEU A 189 11.85 -6.61 0.90
N LEU A 190 12.55 -5.87 0.03
CA LEU A 190 11.93 -5.18 -1.11
C LEU A 190 11.39 -6.14 -2.18
N GLN A 191 12.05 -7.29 -2.37
CA GLN A 191 11.54 -8.32 -3.29
C GLN A 191 10.22 -8.89 -2.78
N ARG A 192 10.16 -9.26 -1.48
CA ARG A 192 8.95 -9.76 -0.84
C ARG A 192 7.81 -8.74 -0.85
N TYR A 193 8.13 -7.48 -0.54
CA TYR A 193 7.18 -6.38 -0.62
C TYR A 193 6.56 -6.25 -2.02
N ASN A 194 7.39 -6.23 -3.06
CA ASN A 194 6.90 -6.11 -4.43
C ASN A 194 6.04 -7.31 -4.88
N GLN A 195 6.29 -8.50 -4.33
CA GLN A 195 5.48 -9.69 -4.60
C GLN A 195 4.11 -9.64 -3.90
N GLY A 196 4.07 -9.09 -2.69
CA GLY A 196 2.87 -9.08 -1.85
C GLY A 196 1.94 -7.89 -2.05
N MET A 197 2.46 -6.73 -2.50
CA MET A 197 1.71 -5.46 -2.52
C MET A 197 0.69 -5.34 -3.67
N GLY A 198 0.68 -6.25 -4.66
CA GLY A 198 -0.13 -6.12 -5.87
C GLY A 198 -1.60 -6.56 -5.79
N GLY A 199 -2.12 -6.97 -4.63
CA GLY A 199 -3.45 -7.58 -4.52
C GLY A 199 -4.60 -6.63 -4.91
N VAL A 200 -4.56 -5.38 -4.46
CA VAL A 200 -5.59 -4.38 -4.80
C VAL A 200 -5.55 -4.01 -6.28
N ASP A 201 -4.37 -3.84 -6.86
CA ASP A 201 -4.21 -3.57 -8.31
C ASP A 201 -4.74 -4.72 -9.15
N LYS A 202 -4.53 -5.98 -8.74
CA LYS A 202 -5.10 -7.16 -9.42
C LYS A 202 -6.62 -7.16 -9.35
N MET A 203 -7.20 -6.86 -8.19
CA MET A 203 -8.64 -6.72 -8.04
C MET A 203 -9.19 -5.64 -8.99
N ASP A 204 -8.58 -4.45 -9.01
CA ASP A 204 -8.99 -3.36 -9.90
C ASP A 204 -8.94 -3.78 -11.39
N GLN A 205 -7.91 -4.54 -11.79
CA GLN A 205 -7.81 -5.10 -13.14
C GLN A 205 -8.95 -6.10 -13.44
N MET A 206 -9.24 -7.01 -12.51
CA MET A 206 -10.35 -7.98 -12.68
C MET A 206 -11.69 -7.26 -12.76
N VAL A 207 -11.96 -6.31 -11.88
CA VAL A 207 -13.19 -5.51 -11.90
C VAL A 207 -13.32 -4.72 -13.21
N ALA A 208 -12.23 -4.20 -13.76
CA ALA A 208 -12.25 -3.48 -15.03
C ALA A 208 -12.65 -4.38 -16.21
N VAL A 209 -12.24 -5.66 -16.20
CA VAL A 209 -12.58 -6.65 -17.24
C VAL A 209 -14.03 -7.10 -17.14
N TYR A 210 -14.50 -7.40 -15.91
CA TYR A 210 -15.83 -7.98 -15.69
C TYR A 210 -16.93 -6.95 -15.42
N ARG A 211 -16.61 -5.68 -15.51
CA ARG A 211 -17.57 -4.61 -15.24
C ARG A 211 -18.73 -4.64 -16.23
N SER A 212 -19.95 -4.89 -15.75
CA SER A 212 -21.16 -4.79 -16.56
C SER A 212 -21.35 -3.34 -17.03
N ARG A 213 -21.48 -3.13 -18.34
CA ARG A 213 -21.86 -1.84 -18.94
C ARG A 213 -23.37 -1.77 -18.97
N ILE A 214 -24.01 -1.34 -17.91
CA ILE A 214 -25.44 -1.01 -17.92
C ILE A 214 -25.58 0.27 -18.73
N ARG A 215 -26.15 0.18 -19.93
CA ARG A 215 -26.59 1.35 -20.70
C ARG A 215 -27.76 1.96 -19.92
N GLN A 216 -27.67 3.24 -19.56
CA GLN A 216 -28.87 3.96 -19.15
C GLN A 216 -29.87 3.91 -20.33
N PRO A 217 -31.16 3.55 -20.09
CA PRO A 217 -32.16 3.74 -21.11
C PRO A 217 -32.09 5.20 -21.54
N THR A 218 -31.94 5.43 -22.86
CA THR A 218 -32.15 6.75 -23.44
C THR A 218 -33.52 7.22 -22.96
N ARG A 219 -33.57 8.36 -22.26
CA ARG A 219 -34.86 8.99 -21.94
C ARG A 219 -35.64 9.05 -23.25
N GLY A 220 -36.72 8.27 -23.32
CA GLY A 220 -37.62 8.30 -24.44
C GLY A 220 -38.03 9.75 -24.66
N LEU A 221 -37.93 10.18 -25.90
CA LEU A 221 -38.61 11.38 -26.37
C LEU A 221 -40.07 11.26 -25.92
N ASN A 222 -40.54 12.23 -25.14
CA ASN A 222 -41.94 12.35 -24.84
C ASN A 222 -42.73 12.39 -26.15
N PRO A 223 -43.69 11.49 -26.39
CA PRO A 223 -44.59 11.60 -27.52
C PRO A 223 -45.82 12.42 -27.09
N GLU A 224 -45.62 13.68 -26.74
CA GLU A 224 -46.72 14.63 -26.57
C GLU A 224 -46.26 16.00 -27.04
N GLU A 225 -46.24 16.20 -28.34
CA GLU A 225 -46.47 17.46 -29.04
C GLU A 225 -46.91 17.09 -30.48
N GLY A 226 -48.20 16.90 -30.61
CA GLY A 226 -48.93 16.79 -31.86
C GLY A 226 -50.28 17.44 -31.72
#